data_0d54c941555a53ec55742b6febc8b57a
#
_entry.id   0d54c941555a53ec55742b6febc8b57a
#
_cell.length_a   1.000
_cell.length_b   1.000
_cell.length_c   1.000
_cell.angle_alpha   90.00
_cell.angle_beta   90.00
_cell.angle_gamma   90.00
#
_symmetry.space_group_name_H-M   'P 1'
#
loop_
_entity.id
_entity.type
_entity.pdbx_description
1 polymer ?
#
loop_
_entity_poly.entity_id
_entity_poly.type
_entity_poly.pdbx_seq_one_letter_code
_entity_poly.pdbx_strand_id
1 'polypeptide(L)'
;TILTLQVSAPEPQFAADIITVIIEELDKHQQKFKATRVSEKRQFISGRIEEVQVDLEKAEEVLKQFRYRNRQIQNSPSLLLEQERLSREVQVVIGVFTTLKQEHELAKIQEVEEATVVHVLDPPEAPLERSKPKKRETVVLAGLLGIGLGVGLVFVREYWKNSSEN
;
A
#
# COMPACT_ATOMS: atom_id res chain seq x y z
N THR A 1 -8.00 -2.86 0.36
CA THR A 1 -7.70 -3.17 1.78
C THR A 1 -8.36 -2.12 2.65
N ILE A 2 -9.19 -2.55 3.60
CA ILE A 2 -9.87 -1.66 4.55
C ILE A 2 -9.04 -1.67 5.84
N LEU A 3 -8.70 -0.50 6.34
CA LEU A 3 -8.02 -0.31 7.62
C LEU A 3 -9.05 0.18 8.64
N THR A 4 -9.17 -0.52 9.76
CA THR A 4 -10.04 -0.12 10.87
C THR A 4 -9.19 0.41 12.01
N LEU A 5 -9.44 1.65 12.43
CA LEU A 5 -8.79 2.28 13.58
C LEU A 5 -9.76 2.32 14.76
N GLN A 6 -9.28 1.88 15.92
CA GLN A 6 -10.06 1.92 17.17
C GLN A 6 -9.24 2.54 18.28
N VAL A 7 -9.78 3.60 18.89
CA VAL A 7 -9.16 4.30 20.01
C VAL A 7 -10.10 4.27 21.22
N SER A 8 -9.53 4.08 22.41
CA SER A 8 -10.25 4.17 23.68
C SER A 8 -9.70 5.32 24.50
N ALA A 9 -10.56 6.25 24.89
CA ALA A 9 -10.20 7.40 25.74
C ALA A 9 -11.23 7.62 26.85
N PRO A 10 -10.90 8.34 27.93
CA PRO A 10 -11.83 8.64 29.02
C PRO A 10 -13.04 9.46 28.58
N GLU A 11 -12.85 10.36 27.63
CA GLU A 11 -13.88 11.22 27.06
C GLU A 11 -14.16 10.85 25.59
N PRO A 12 -15.45 10.77 25.20
CA PRO A 12 -15.83 10.39 23.84
C PRO A 12 -15.28 11.34 22.76
N GLN A 13 -15.31 12.66 23.04
CA GLN A 13 -14.81 13.65 22.10
C GLN A 13 -13.29 13.56 21.91
N PHE A 14 -12.56 13.35 23.00
CA PHE A 14 -11.11 13.17 22.95
C PHE A 14 -10.70 11.93 22.13
N ALA A 15 -11.51 10.85 22.18
CA ALA A 15 -11.29 9.67 21.33
C ALA A 15 -11.48 10.00 19.84
N ALA A 16 -12.51 10.77 19.48
CA ALA A 16 -12.75 11.20 18.12
C ALA A 16 -11.65 12.15 17.60
N ASP A 17 -11.22 13.11 18.42
CA ASP A 17 -10.15 14.04 18.06
C ASP A 17 -8.82 13.33 17.80
N ILE A 18 -8.47 12.33 18.62
CA ILE A 18 -7.26 11.50 18.41
C ILE A 18 -7.34 10.79 17.05
N ILE A 19 -8.48 10.17 16.74
CA ILE A 19 -8.66 9.48 15.45
C ILE A 19 -8.55 10.46 14.29
N THR A 20 -9.16 11.65 14.41
CA THR A 20 -9.08 12.69 13.39
C THR A 20 -7.63 13.08 13.10
N VAL A 21 -6.85 13.38 14.14
CA VAL A 21 -5.43 13.73 13.99
C VAL A 21 -4.62 12.59 13.37
N ILE A 22 -4.89 11.33 13.79
CA ILE A 22 -4.20 10.17 13.22
C ILE A 22 -4.55 10.01 11.74
N ILE A 23 -5.82 10.18 11.35
CA ILE A 23 -6.26 10.10 9.95
C ILE A 23 -5.59 11.19 9.12
N GLU A 24 -5.57 12.44 9.60
CA GLU A 24 -4.93 13.54 8.89
C GLU A 24 -3.42 13.32 8.69
N GLU A 25 -2.73 12.82 9.71
CA GLU A 25 -1.30 12.57 9.63
C GLU A 25 -0.98 11.37 8.73
N LEU A 26 -1.81 10.32 8.81
CA LEU A 26 -1.71 9.16 7.93
C LEU A 26 -1.96 9.56 6.47
N ASP A 27 -2.93 10.43 6.23
CA ASP A 27 -3.25 10.95 4.90
C ASP A 27 -2.07 11.73 4.30
N LYS A 28 -1.53 12.69 5.05
CA LYS A 28 -0.33 13.43 4.65
C LYS A 28 0.85 12.50 4.35
N HIS A 29 1.04 11.50 5.21
CA HIS A 29 2.13 10.54 5.03
C HIS A 29 1.94 9.68 3.79
N GLN A 30 0.71 9.20 3.54
CA GLN A 30 0.39 8.43 2.35
C GLN A 30 0.53 9.25 1.07
N GLN A 31 0.03 10.48 1.04
CA GLN A 31 0.18 11.38 -0.10
C GLN A 31 1.66 11.62 -0.43
N LYS A 32 2.47 11.95 0.58
CA LYS A 32 3.91 12.12 0.40
C LYS A 32 4.59 10.87 -0.12
N PHE A 33 4.25 9.71 0.44
CA PHE A 33 4.84 8.43 0.04
C PHE A 33 4.47 8.07 -1.40
N LYS A 34 3.21 8.24 -1.78
CA LYS A 34 2.73 7.99 -3.15
C LYS A 34 3.37 8.94 -4.14
N ALA A 35 3.36 10.25 -3.86
CA ALA A 35 3.99 11.25 -4.71
C ALA A 35 5.48 10.96 -4.93
N THR A 36 6.21 10.59 -3.87
CA THR A 36 7.62 10.19 -3.97
C THR A 36 7.80 8.98 -4.89
N ARG A 37 7.00 7.93 -4.70
CA ARG A 37 7.09 6.70 -5.52
C ARG A 37 6.81 6.95 -7.00
N VAL A 38 5.81 7.76 -7.32
CA VAL A 38 5.48 8.07 -8.70
C VAL A 38 6.58 8.95 -9.34
N SER A 39 7.10 9.91 -8.60
CA SER A 39 8.22 10.74 -9.04
C SER A 39 9.48 9.91 -9.30
N GLU A 40 9.83 8.98 -8.39
CA GLU A 40 10.96 8.05 -8.58
C GLU A 40 10.76 7.15 -9.80
N LYS A 41 9.54 6.60 -10.00
CA LYS A 41 9.20 5.80 -11.19
C LYS A 41 9.40 6.63 -12.47
N ARG A 42 8.89 7.86 -12.49
CA ARG A 42 9.03 8.76 -13.64
C ARG A 42 10.51 9.06 -13.94
N GLN A 43 11.29 9.36 -12.91
CA GLN A 43 12.72 9.64 -13.05
C GLN A 43 13.49 8.42 -13.56
N PHE A 44 13.18 7.22 -13.05
CA PHE A 44 13.75 5.96 -13.52
C PHE A 44 13.45 5.73 -15.01
N ILE A 45 12.17 5.90 -15.41
CA ILE A 45 11.76 5.75 -16.82
C ILE A 45 12.48 6.78 -17.72
N SER A 46 12.60 8.03 -17.24
CA SER A 46 13.33 9.08 -17.98
C SER A 46 14.78 8.70 -18.24
N GLY A 47 15.49 8.23 -17.21
CA GLY A 47 16.87 7.75 -17.38
C GLY A 47 16.96 6.56 -18.34
N ARG A 48 15.98 5.65 -18.26
CA ARG A 48 15.93 4.50 -19.17
C ARG A 48 15.66 4.89 -20.63
N ILE A 49 14.87 5.94 -20.87
CA ILE A 49 14.65 6.50 -22.21
C ILE A 49 15.95 7.04 -22.79
N GLU A 50 16.76 7.76 -22.02
CA GLU A 50 18.05 8.28 -22.47
C GLU A 50 19.01 7.15 -22.85
N GLU A 51 19.10 6.09 -22.05
CA GLU A 51 19.91 4.90 -22.37
C GLU A 51 19.46 4.24 -23.67
N VAL A 52 18.17 3.97 -23.81
CA VAL A 52 17.60 3.31 -25.01
C VAL A 52 17.72 4.20 -26.24
N GLN A 53 17.67 5.52 -26.09
CA GLN A 53 17.92 6.43 -27.21
C GLN A 53 19.34 6.29 -27.73
N VAL A 54 20.35 6.21 -26.86
CA VAL A 54 21.74 5.96 -27.27
C VAL A 54 21.89 4.60 -27.95
N ASP A 55 21.20 3.58 -27.47
CA ASP A 55 21.23 2.25 -28.08
C ASP A 55 20.55 2.24 -29.44
N LEU A 56 19.44 3.00 -29.60
CA LEU A 56 18.79 3.20 -30.90
C LEU A 56 19.75 3.86 -31.91
N GLU A 57 20.37 4.96 -31.51
CA GLU A 57 21.35 5.67 -32.38
C GLU A 57 22.50 4.75 -32.83
N LYS A 58 22.99 3.89 -31.91
CA LYS A 58 24.02 2.90 -32.26
C LYS A 58 23.51 1.84 -33.26
N ALA A 59 22.33 1.29 -33.01
CA ALA A 59 21.74 0.27 -33.87
C ALA A 59 21.45 0.83 -35.27
N GLU A 60 20.92 2.05 -35.35
CA GLU A 60 20.70 2.76 -36.62
C GLU A 60 22.01 3.04 -37.37
N GLU A 61 23.08 3.47 -36.67
CA GLU A 61 24.36 3.74 -37.29
C GLU A 61 25.00 2.45 -37.84
N VAL A 62 24.90 1.33 -37.10
CA VAL A 62 25.35 0.01 -37.57
C VAL A 62 24.63 -0.40 -38.85
N LEU A 63 23.29 -0.29 -38.87
CA LEU A 63 22.47 -0.60 -40.02
C LEU A 63 22.82 0.32 -41.23
N LYS A 64 23.00 1.61 -40.98
CA LYS A 64 23.39 2.60 -41.97
C LYS A 64 24.77 2.28 -42.57
N GLN A 65 25.78 1.98 -41.73
CA GLN A 65 27.10 1.58 -42.18
C GLN A 65 27.10 0.29 -43.00
N PHE A 66 26.28 -0.70 -42.55
CA PHE A 66 26.11 -1.92 -43.31
C PHE A 66 25.54 -1.66 -44.69
N ARG A 67 24.47 -0.85 -44.82
CA ARG A 67 23.88 -0.46 -46.09
C ARG A 67 24.85 0.34 -46.98
N TYR A 68 25.65 1.22 -46.37
CA TYR A 68 26.63 2.01 -47.10
C TYR A 68 27.74 1.15 -47.72
N ARG A 69 28.25 0.16 -46.97
CA ARG A 69 29.31 -0.76 -47.42
C ARG A 69 28.81 -1.78 -48.43
N ASN A 70 27.53 -2.16 -48.37
CA ASN A 70 26.97 -3.23 -49.18
C ASN A 70 25.84 -2.71 -50.09
N ARG A 71 26.19 -1.83 -51.01
CA ARG A 71 25.19 -1.22 -51.93
C ARG A 71 24.52 -2.19 -52.91
N GLN A 72 25.19 -3.34 -53.21
CA GLN A 72 24.68 -4.35 -54.17
C GLN A 72 24.42 -5.68 -53.47
N ILE A 73 23.56 -5.67 -52.48
CA ILE A 73 23.25 -6.87 -51.68
C ILE A 73 22.26 -7.82 -52.34
N GLN A 74 21.56 -7.39 -53.41
CA GLN A 74 20.49 -8.15 -54.05
C GLN A 74 20.91 -9.53 -54.53
N ASN A 75 22.21 -9.73 -54.84
CA ASN A 75 22.76 -10.97 -55.35
C ASN A 75 23.42 -11.84 -54.26
N SER A 76 23.28 -11.47 -52.99
CA SER A 76 23.90 -12.22 -51.88
C SER A 76 22.87 -12.54 -50.79
N PRO A 77 22.35 -13.77 -50.72
CA PRO A 77 21.37 -14.16 -49.69
C PRO A 77 21.87 -13.95 -48.26
N SER A 78 23.17 -14.13 -48.01
CA SER A 78 23.75 -13.95 -46.68
C SER A 78 23.74 -12.47 -46.23
N LEU A 79 24.01 -11.54 -47.14
CA LEU A 79 23.97 -10.11 -46.85
C LEU A 79 22.51 -9.62 -46.67
N LEU A 80 21.57 -10.19 -47.37
CA LEU A 80 20.15 -9.91 -47.17
C LEU A 80 19.68 -10.34 -45.78
N LEU A 81 20.04 -11.54 -45.32
CA LEU A 81 19.75 -12.02 -43.99
C LEU A 81 20.35 -11.13 -42.90
N GLU A 82 21.62 -10.69 -43.10
CA GLU A 82 22.26 -9.81 -42.12
C GLU A 82 21.60 -8.42 -42.08
N GLN A 83 21.23 -7.86 -43.21
CA GLN A 83 20.44 -6.61 -43.25
C GLN A 83 19.11 -6.74 -42.52
N GLU A 84 18.43 -7.86 -42.74
CA GLU A 84 17.16 -8.12 -42.09
C GLU A 84 17.30 -8.27 -40.56
N ARG A 85 18.39 -8.93 -40.12
CA ARG A 85 18.73 -9.04 -38.69
C ARG A 85 18.95 -7.68 -38.06
N LEU A 86 19.80 -6.83 -38.68
CA LEU A 86 20.08 -5.47 -38.19
C LEU A 86 18.82 -4.59 -38.22
N SER A 87 17.98 -4.74 -39.24
CA SER A 87 16.72 -4.00 -39.32
C SER A 87 15.74 -4.42 -38.21
N ARG A 88 15.66 -5.71 -37.86
CA ARG A 88 14.85 -6.19 -36.73
C ARG A 88 15.41 -5.65 -35.41
N GLU A 89 16.71 -5.60 -35.23
CA GLU A 89 17.32 -5.05 -34.04
C GLU A 89 16.90 -3.59 -33.82
N VAL A 90 17.00 -2.75 -34.85
CA VAL A 90 16.50 -1.37 -34.82
C VAL A 90 15.00 -1.31 -34.46
N GLN A 91 14.18 -2.16 -35.08
CA GLN A 91 12.75 -2.19 -34.80
C GLN A 91 12.43 -2.59 -33.36
N VAL A 92 13.18 -3.55 -32.78
CA VAL A 92 13.03 -3.95 -31.36
C VAL A 92 13.36 -2.77 -30.45
N VAL A 93 14.47 -2.07 -30.70
CA VAL A 93 14.85 -0.91 -29.87
C VAL A 93 13.85 0.24 -30.02
N ILE A 94 13.33 0.50 -31.23
CA ILE A 94 12.21 1.46 -31.45
C ILE A 94 11.00 1.07 -30.63
N GLY A 95 10.63 -0.23 -30.63
CA GLY A 95 9.51 -0.74 -29.83
C GLY A 95 9.69 -0.46 -28.35
N VAL A 96 10.87 -0.75 -27.79
CA VAL A 96 11.21 -0.46 -26.39
C VAL A 96 11.15 1.04 -26.11
N PHE A 97 11.74 1.86 -26.96
CA PHE A 97 11.72 3.33 -26.84
C PHE A 97 10.29 3.88 -26.81
N THR A 98 9.45 3.40 -27.72
CA THR A 98 8.03 3.83 -27.80
C THR A 98 7.26 3.44 -26.56
N THR A 99 7.45 2.20 -26.08
CA THR A 99 6.81 1.72 -24.85
C THR A 99 7.23 2.55 -23.63
N LEU A 100 8.52 2.83 -23.49
CA LEU A 100 9.04 3.67 -22.41
C LEU A 100 8.48 5.10 -22.46
N LYS A 101 8.33 5.69 -23.66
CA LYS A 101 7.67 7.00 -23.84
C LYS A 101 6.22 6.97 -23.39
N GLN A 102 5.47 5.93 -23.73
CA GLN A 102 4.09 5.74 -23.28
C GLN A 102 4.01 5.60 -21.77
N GLU A 103 4.85 4.75 -21.17
CA GLU A 103 4.93 4.57 -19.71
C GLU A 103 5.32 5.87 -18.99
N HIS A 104 6.19 6.67 -19.56
CA HIS A 104 6.56 7.97 -19.01
C HIS A 104 5.39 8.95 -18.99
N GLU A 105 4.59 9.01 -20.09
CA GLU A 105 3.40 9.86 -20.12
C GLU A 105 2.32 9.36 -19.14
N LEU A 106 2.14 8.04 -19.02
CA LEU A 106 1.26 7.47 -17.99
C LEU A 106 1.71 7.81 -16.57
N ALA A 107 3.02 7.74 -16.31
CA ALA A 107 3.57 8.12 -15.01
C ALA A 107 3.34 9.60 -14.68
N LYS A 108 3.40 10.51 -15.67
CA LYS A 108 3.05 11.92 -15.50
C LYS A 108 1.57 12.10 -15.13
N ILE A 109 0.68 11.36 -15.79
CA ILE A 109 -0.76 11.41 -15.48
C ILE A 109 -0.99 10.94 -14.05
N GLN A 110 -0.38 9.79 -13.66
CA GLN A 110 -0.47 9.26 -12.30
C GLN A 110 0.08 10.23 -11.25
N GLU A 111 1.16 10.95 -11.54
CA GLU A 111 1.73 11.96 -10.63
C GLU A 111 0.71 13.07 -10.31
N VAL A 112 -0.10 13.46 -11.30
CA VAL A 112 -1.17 14.46 -11.12
C VAL A 112 -2.38 13.87 -10.40
N GLU A 113 -2.78 12.66 -10.74
CA GLU A 113 -3.95 11.99 -10.15
C GLU A 113 -3.72 11.64 -8.66
N GLU A 114 -2.55 11.12 -8.30
CA GLU A 114 -2.27 10.72 -6.92
C GLU A 114 -1.94 11.89 -5.98
N ALA A 115 -1.76 13.10 -6.51
CA ALA A 115 -1.73 14.32 -5.71
C ALA A 115 -3.11 14.67 -5.10
N THR A 116 -4.17 13.97 -5.52
CA THR A 116 -5.55 14.25 -5.12
C THR A 116 -6.19 12.99 -4.52
N VAL A 117 -6.52 13.01 -3.24
CA VAL A 117 -7.56 12.23 -2.54
C VAL A 117 -7.15 10.95 -1.79
N VAL A 118 -7.19 11.05 -0.47
CA VAL A 118 -7.65 9.97 0.40
C VAL A 118 -9.16 10.15 0.64
N HIS A 119 -9.95 9.13 0.36
CA HIS A 119 -11.37 9.12 0.67
C HIS A 119 -11.57 8.59 2.10
N VAL A 120 -11.96 9.47 3.02
CA VAL A 120 -12.45 9.07 4.34
C VAL A 120 -13.85 8.50 4.13
N LEU A 121 -13.99 7.18 4.25
CA LEU A 121 -15.25 6.46 4.07
C LEU A 121 -16.22 6.74 5.21
N ASP A 122 -15.70 6.91 6.42
CA ASP A 122 -16.50 7.05 7.63
C ASP A 122 -15.80 8.07 8.56
N PRO A 123 -16.35 9.28 8.72
CA PRO A 123 -15.74 10.28 9.58
C PRO A 123 -15.77 9.83 11.04
N PRO A 124 -14.73 10.15 11.84
CA PRO A 124 -14.69 9.81 13.24
C PRO A 124 -15.80 10.54 14.01
N GLU A 125 -16.77 9.78 14.53
CA GLU A 125 -17.84 10.29 15.38
C GLU A 125 -17.62 9.90 16.83
N ALA A 126 -18.00 10.80 17.74
CA ALA A 126 -17.98 10.51 19.17
C ALA A 126 -18.99 9.41 19.51
N PRO A 127 -18.57 8.30 20.14
CA PRO A 127 -19.48 7.20 20.45
C PRO A 127 -20.57 7.64 21.43
N LEU A 128 -21.83 7.32 21.12
CA LEU A 128 -22.99 7.62 21.96
C LEU A 128 -23.02 6.76 23.24
N GLU A 129 -22.39 5.58 23.22
CA GLU A 129 -22.36 4.66 24.35
C GLU A 129 -20.92 4.37 24.81
N ARG A 130 -20.77 4.20 26.14
CA ARG A 130 -19.48 3.82 26.73
C ARG A 130 -19.16 2.36 26.46
N SER A 131 -18.01 2.07 25.83
CA SER A 131 -17.54 0.71 25.56
C SER A 131 -17.04 -0.02 26.81
N LYS A 132 -16.58 0.70 27.85
CA LYS A 132 -16.09 0.17 29.14
C LYS A 132 -16.41 1.12 30.31
N PRO A 133 -16.62 0.64 31.57
CA PRO A 133 -16.72 -0.77 31.94
C PRO A 133 -18.09 -1.36 31.57
N LYS A 134 -18.13 -2.64 31.22
CA LYS A 134 -19.39 -3.39 30.98
C LYS A 134 -20.13 -3.64 32.28
N LYS A 135 -20.87 -2.64 32.75
CA LYS A 135 -21.52 -2.64 34.05
C LYS A 135 -22.36 -3.90 34.33
N ARG A 136 -23.08 -4.41 33.31
CA ARG A 136 -23.90 -5.63 33.43
C ARG A 136 -23.07 -6.86 33.76
N GLU A 137 -21.95 -7.07 33.06
CA GLU A 137 -21.08 -8.23 33.34
C GLU A 137 -20.41 -8.13 34.72
N THR A 138 -20.01 -6.94 35.14
CA THR A 138 -19.40 -6.71 36.46
C THR A 138 -20.42 -6.97 37.58
N VAL A 139 -21.68 -6.54 37.43
CA VAL A 139 -22.74 -6.78 38.43
C VAL A 139 -23.08 -8.26 38.52
N VAL A 140 -23.20 -8.97 37.42
CA VAL A 140 -23.46 -10.43 37.41
C VAL A 140 -22.32 -11.18 38.09
N LEU A 141 -21.05 -10.84 37.76
CA LEU A 141 -19.88 -11.47 38.37
C LEU A 141 -19.83 -11.22 39.90
N ALA A 142 -20.07 -9.98 40.32
CA ALA A 142 -20.12 -9.63 41.73
C ALA A 142 -21.25 -10.36 42.47
N GLY A 143 -22.43 -10.50 41.85
CA GLY A 143 -23.54 -11.27 42.39
C GLY A 143 -23.22 -12.75 42.58
N LEU A 144 -22.63 -13.39 41.59
CA LEU A 144 -22.19 -14.79 41.66
C LEU A 144 -21.13 -15.01 42.74
N LEU A 145 -20.14 -14.13 42.84
CA LEU A 145 -19.15 -14.18 43.91
C LEU A 145 -19.76 -13.97 45.30
N GLY A 146 -20.71 -13.04 45.44
CA GLY A 146 -21.42 -12.80 46.68
C GLY A 146 -22.23 -14.01 47.16
N ILE A 147 -22.96 -14.66 46.27
CA ILE A 147 -23.71 -15.88 46.56
C ILE A 147 -22.74 -17.02 46.96
N GLY A 148 -21.66 -17.22 46.20
CA GLY A 148 -20.67 -18.26 46.51
C GLY A 148 -20.01 -18.08 47.87
N LEU A 149 -19.62 -16.85 48.20
CA LEU A 149 -19.07 -16.52 49.53
C LEU A 149 -20.11 -16.67 50.64
N GLY A 150 -21.37 -16.28 50.41
CA GLY A 150 -22.47 -16.43 51.36
C GLY A 150 -22.73 -17.88 51.73
N VAL A 151 -22.85 -18.76 50.72
CA VAL A 151 -23.03 -20.20 50.90
C VAL A 151 -21.81 -20.81 51.63
N GLY A 152 -20.60 -20.45 51.24
CA GLY A 152 -19.38 -20.91 51.87
C GLY A 152 -19.31 -20.55 53.38
N LEU A 153 -19.68 -19.32 53.74
CA LEU A 153 -19.72 -18.88 55.15
C LEU A 153 -20.76 -19.64 55.97
N VAL A 154 -21.92 -19.97 55.40
CA VAL A 154 -22.95 -20.78 56.06
C VAL A 154 -22.42 -22.19 56.38
N PHE A 155 -21.75 -22.84 55.42
CA PHE A 155 -21.15 -24.15 55.62
C PHE A 155 -20.03 -24.12 56.67
N VAL A 156 -19.17 -23.15 56.66
CA VAL A 156 -18.09 -22.98 57.65
C VAL A 156 -18.69 -22.78 59.06
N ARG A 157 -19.73 -21.94 59.16
CA ARG A 157 -20.41 -21.69 60.44
C ARG A 157 -21.11 -22.93 60.97
N GLU A 158 -21.73 -23.71 60.12
CA GLU A 158 -22.41 -24.95 60.48
C GLU A 158 -21.43 -26.04 60.90
N TYR A 159 -20.32 -26.16 60.21
CA TYR A 159 -19.22 -27.06 60.56
C TYR A 159 -18.62 -26.73 61.95
N TRP A 160 -18.41 -25.46 62.27
CA TRP A 160 -17.90 -25.04 63.57
C TRP A 160 -18.89 -25.28 64.69
N LYS A 161 -20.17 -25.07 64.42
CA LYS A 161 -21.23 -25.35 65.40
C LYS A 161 -21.30 -26.83 65.75
N ASN A 162 -21.28 -27.69 64.75
CA ASN A 162 -21.30 -29.15 64.96
C ASN A 162 -20.03 -29.69 65.64
N SER A 163 -18.88 -29.01 65.39
CA SER A 163 -17.61 -29.38 66.02
C SER A 163 -17.48 -28.94 67.47
N SER A 164 -18.33 -28.00 67.92
CA SER A 164 -18.39 -27.48 69.32
C SER A 164 -19.32 -28.22 70.23
N GLU A 165 -20.19 -29.13 69.68
CA GLU A 165 -21.12 -29.95 70.46
C GLU A 165 -20.67 -31.40 70.71
N ASN A 166 -19.44 -31.75 70.23
CA ASN A 166 -18.80 -33.03 70.48
C ASN A 166 -17.53 -32.82 71.33
#